data_55eadbd19c371ffa1dc065264cfb3fc1
#
_entry.id   55eadbd19c371ffa1dc065264cfb3fc1
#
_cell.length_a   1.000
_cell.length_b   1.000
_cell.length_c   1.000
_cell.angle_alpha   90.00
_cell.angle_beta   90.00
_cell.angle_gamma   90.00
#
_symmetry.space_group_name_H-M   'P 1'
#
loop_
_entity.id
_entity.type
_entity.pdbx_description
1 polymer ?
#
loop_
_entity_poly.entity_id
_entity_poly.type
_entity_poly.pdbx_seq_one_letter_code
_entity_poly.pdbx_strand_id
1 'polypeptide(L)' 'MDKARVQEVLDQIRPALQADGGDVQLVDVTDDGVVKVELVGACKGCPMSQLTLANGVERVLKENIPEVARVEAV' A
#
# COMPACT_ATOMS: atom_id res chain seq x y z
N MET A 1 -0.56 15.77 -1.99
CA MET A 1 -0.93 14.50 -2.65
C MET A 1 -2.38 14.18 -2.33
N ASP A 2 -3.12 13.71 -3.32
CA ASP A 2 -4.55 13.46 -3.17
C ASP A 2 -4.79 12.08 -2.53
N LYS A 3 -5.34 12.08 -1.34
CA LYS A 3 -5.66 10.84 -0.61
C LYS A 3 -6.68 9.96 -1.36
N ALA A 4 -7.64 10.60 -2.02
CA ALA A 4 -8.64 9.86 -2.80
C ALA A 4 -7.99 9.13 -3.97
N ARG A 5 -7.01 9.74 -4.61
CA ARG A 5 -6.26 9.11 -5.70
C ARG A 5 -5.46 7.91 -5.20
N VAL A 6 -4.81 8.05 -4.05
CA VAL A 6 -4.08 6.95 -3.42
C VAL A 6 -5.02 5.80 -3.10
N GLN A 7 -6.18 6.09 -2.53
CA GLN A 7 -7.18 5.07 -2.22
C GLN A 7 -7.66 4.36 -3.49
N GLU A 8 -7.88 5.08 -4.56
CA GLU A 8 -8.28 4.51 -5.84
C GLU A 8 -7.26 3.51 -6.37
N VAL A 9 -5.97 3.85 -6.30
CA VAL A 9 -4.90 2.95 -6.73
C VAL A 9 -4.81 1.73 -5.81
N LEU A 10 -4.93 1.93 -4.50
CA LEU A 10 -4.95 0.81 -3.54
C LEU A 10 -6.11 -0.14 -3.81
N ASP A 11 -7.28 0.38 -4.16
CA ASP A 11 -8.44 -0.45 -4.48
C ASP A 11 -8.20 -1.35 -5.69
N GLN A 12 -7.31 -0.95 -6.60
CA GLN A 12 -6.92 -1.77 -7.74
C GLN A 12 -5.96 -2.90 -7.34
N ILE A 13 -5.21 -2.71 -6.26
CA ILE A 13 -4.24 -3.69 -5.75
C ILE A 13 -4.93 -4.73 -4.85
N ARG A 14 -5.96 -4.30 -4.12
CA ARG A 14 -6.62 -5.12 -3.10
C ARG A 14 -7.08 -6.48 -3.60
N PRO A 15 -7.71 -6.62 -4.80
CA PRO A 15 -8.15 -7.93 -5.25
C PRO A 15 -7.04 -8.97 -5.33
N ALA A 16 -5.84 -8.57 -5.74
CA ALA A 16 -4.68 -9.48 -5.80
C ALA A 16 -4.26 -9.93 -4.41
N LEU A 17 -4.28 -9.01 -3.44
CA LEU A 17 -3.95 -9.33 -2.04
C LEU A 17 -5.03 -10.21 -1.41
N GLN A 18 -6.28 -9.93 -1.69
CA GLN A 18 -7.40 -10.71 -1.16
C GLN A 18 -7.38 -12.15 -1.68
N ALA A 19 -6.93 -12.35 -2.91
CA ALA A 19 -6.78 -13.70 -3.47
C ALA A 19 -5.77 -14.53 -2.69
N ASP A 20 -4.77 -13.89 -2.07
CA ASP A 20 -3.77 -14.55 -1.23
C ASP A 20 -4.19 -14.59 0.26
N GLY A 21 -5.39 -14.16 0.56
CA GLY A 21 -5.91 -14.15 1.92
C GLY A 21 -5.54 -12.92 2.74
N GLY A 22 -4.99 -11.90 2.09
CA GLY A 22 -4.61 -10.64 2.73
C GLY A 22 -5.40 -9.45 2.20
N ASP A 23 -5.06 -8.28 2.67
CA ASP A 23 -5.63 -7.02 2.20
C ASP A 23 -4.70 -5.88 2.61
N VAL A 24 -4.99 -4.67 2.12
CA VAL A 24 -4.27 -3.46 2.49
C VAL A 24 -5.28 -2.35 2.73
N GLN A 25 -5.05 -1.56 3.78
CA GLN A 25 -5.90 -0.42 4.11
C GLN A 25 -5.04 0.85 4.16
N LEU A 26 -5.59 1.93 3.63
CA LEU A 26 -4.93 3.23 3.72
C LEU A 26 -5.12 3.80 5.12
N VAL A 27 -4.02 4.12 5.78
CA VAL A 27 -4.04 4.73 7.11
C VAL A 27 -3.90 6.25 6.99
N ASP A 28 -2.89 6.71 6.25
CA ASP A 28 -2.65 8.14 6.10
C ASP A 28 -1.78 8.42 4.88
N VAL A 29 -1.76 9.67 4.48
CA VAL A 29 -0.91 10.18 3.41
C VAL A 29 -0.33 11.50 3.89
N THR A 30 1.00 11.61 3.90
CA THR A 30 1.68 12.83 4.35
C THR A 30 2.01 13.74 3.17
N ASP A 31 2.27 15.01 3.48
CA ASP A 31 2.67 15.99 2.46
C ASP A 31 4.04 15.69 1.86
N ASP A 32 4.85 14.90 2.57
CA ASP A 32 6.18 14.48 2.11
C ASP A 32 6.12 13.37 1.06
N GLY A 33 4.93 12.87 0.74
CA GLY A 33 4.76 11.79 -0.21
C GLY A 33 4.84 10.40 0.41
N VAL A 34 4.73 10.30 1.75
CA VAL A 34 4.71 9.01 2.44
C VAL A 34 3.27 8.51 2.52
N VAL A 35 3.04 7.30 2.03
CA VAL A 35 1.74 6.63 2.11
C VAL A 35 1.84 5.59 3.22
N LYS A 36 1.02 5.74 4.25
CA LYS A 36 0.98 4.80 5.37
C LYS A 36 -0.17 3.84 5.17
N VAL A 37 0.14 2.56 5.16
CA VAL A 37 -0.84 1.50 4.93
C VAL A 37 -0.75 0.46 6.04
N GLU A 38 -1.85 -0.24 6.26
CA GLU A 38 -1.90 -1.38 7.16
C GLU A 38 -2.15 -2.64 6.34
N LEU A 39 -1.25 -3.61 6.46
CA LEU A 39 -1.43 -4.92 5.85
C LEU A 39 -2.19 -5.82 6.82
N VAL A 40 -3.23 -6.48 6.33
CA VAL A 40 -4.10 -7.33 7.16
C VAL A 40 -4.20 -8.73 6.56
N GLY A 41 -4.67 -9.68 7.35
CA GLY A 41 -4.88 -11.04 6.90
C GLY A 41 -3.63 -11.88 6.95
N ALA A 42 -3.45 -12.76 5.95
CA ALA A 42 -2.36 -13.73 5.93
C ALA A 42 -0.97 -13.11 5.88
N CYS A 43 -0.88 -11.85 5.45
CA CYS A 43 0.39 -11.13 5.35
C CYS A 43 0.84 -10.57 6.70
N LYS A 44 -0.06 -10.48 7.67
CA LYS A 44 0.24 -9.92 8.98
C LYS A 44 1.02 -10.92 9.81
N GLY A 45 2.12 -10.48 10.39
CA GLY A 45 2.96 -11.33 11.23
C GLY A 45 4.09 -12.02 10.46
N CYS A 46 4.21 -11.80 9.16
CA CYS A 46 5.30 -12.32 8.37
C CYS A 46 6.14 -11.15 7.85
N PRO A 47 7.27 -10.79 8.53
CA PRO A 47 8.02 -9.58 8.19
C PRO A 47 8.50 -9.52 6.74
N MET A 48 8.96 -10.63 6.19
CA MET A 48 9.42 -10.63 4.80
C MET A 48 8.27 -10.44 3.81
N SER A 49 7.12 -11.05 4.07
CA SER A 49 5.95 -10.87 3.22
C SER A 49 5.43 -9.43 3.29
N GLN A 50 5.46 -8.83 4.47
CA GLN A 50 5.07 -7.42 4.63
C GLN A 50 5.99 -6.50 3.85
N LEU A 51 7.30 -6.72 3.90
CA LEU A 51 8.26 -5.92 3.14
C LEU A 51 8.05 -6.07 1.63
N THR A 52 7.86 -7.29 1.16
CA THR A 52 7.63 -7.57 -0.25
C THR A 52 6.36 -6.90 -0.74
N LEU A 53 5.29 -7.00 0.04
CA LEU A 53 4.02 -6.36 -0.31
C LEU A 53 4.11 -4.84 -0.26
N ALA A 54 4.77 -4.28 0.75
CA ALA A 54 4.96 -2.85 0.85
C ALA A 54 5.75 -2.32 -0.35
N ASN A 55 6.80 -3.03 -0.76
CA ASN A 55 7.58 -2.65 -1.93
C ASN A 55 6.77 -2.75 -3.22
N GLY A 56 5.94 -3.78 -3.37
CA GLY A 56 5.06 -3.93 -4.52
C GLY A 56 4.01 -2.82 -4.58
N VAL A 57 3.39 -2.52 -3.46
CA VAL A 57 2.42 -1.43 -3.36
C VAL A 57 3.09 -0.09 -3.67
N GLU A 58 4.28 0.15 -3.11
CA GLU A 58 5.05 1.36 -3.37
C GLU A 58 5.32 1.54 -4.86
N ARG A 59 5.75 0.48 -5.53
CA ARG A 59 6.04 0.52 -6.95
C ARG A 59 4.82 0.91 -7.77
N VAL A 60 3.68 0.27 -7.51
CA VAL A 60 2.44 0.57 -8.23
C VAL A 60 1.99 2.00 -7.95
N LEU A 61 2.06 2.43 -6.71
CA LEU A 61 1.69 3.80 -6.35
C LEU A 61 2.60 4.82 -7.04
N LYS A 62 3.90 4.59 -7.06
CA LYS A 62 4.85 5.50 -7.74
C LYS A 62 4.61 5.57 -9.24
N GLU A 63 4.24 4.46 -9.87
CA GLU A 63 3.94 4.43 -11.30
C GLU A 63 2.68 5.23 -11.63
N ASN A 64 1.68 5.21 -10.74
CA ASN A 64 0.40 5.90 -10.96
C ASN A 64 0.40 7.31 -10.38
N ILE A 65 1.15 7.53 -9.30
CA ILE A 65 1.21 8.81 -8.60
C ILE A 65 2.69 9.15 -8.38
N PRO A 66 3.29 9.93 -9.29
CA PRO A 66 4.72 10.26 -9.18
C PRO A 66 5.11 10.99 -7.89
N GLU A 67 4.15 11.59 -7.23
CA GLU A 67 4.36 12.33 -5.98
C GLU A 67 4.65 11.41 -4.79
N VAL A 68 4.35 10.11 -4.92
CA VAL A 68 4.62 9.15 -3.85
C VAL A 68 6.12 8.95 -3.72
N ALA A 69 6.65 9.25 -2.53
CA ALA A 69 8.05 9.04 -2.22
C ALA A 69 8.31 7.61 -1.72
N ARG A 70 7.43 7.13 -0.83
CA ARG A 70 7.55 5.78 -0.28
C ARG A 70 6.21 5.33 0.33
N VAL A 71 6.14 4.04 0.62
CA VAL A 71 5.02 3.44 1.34
C VAL A 71 5.55 2.81 2.62
N GLU A 72 4.88 3.09 3.74
CA GLU A 72 5.22 2.50 5.02
C GLU A 72 4.07 1.60 5.50
N ALA A 73 4.41 0.39 5.92
CA ALA A 73 3.47 -0.50 6.59
C ALA A 73 3.46 -0.16 8.08
N VAL A 74 2.30 0.10 8.62
CA VAL A 74 2.12 0.46 10.03
C VAL A 74 1.35 -0.61 10.79
#